data_61855b6f18dc317977e77551d329a1b7
#
_entry.id   61855b6f18dc317977e77551d329a1b7
#
_cell.length_a   1.000
_cell.length_b   1.000
_cell.length_c   1.000
_cell.angle_alpha   90.00
_cell.angle_beta   90.00
_cell.angle_gamma   90.00
#
_symmetry.space_group_name_H-M   'P 1'
#
loop_
_entity.id
_entity.type
_entity.pdbx_description
1 polymer ?
#
loop_
_entity_poly.entity_id
_entity_poly.type
_entity_poly.pdbx_seq_one_letter_code
_entity_poly.pdbx_strand_id
1 'polypeptide(L)'
;MLNKLKRAALGAHTPHDKATAASKPVPMPLPAQVRILMRQHIGAPAKTLVKKGDEVFVGTKIGEASGNVSANIHSSVSGTVTAVETFRLADGHMCDSVVIQTDGNQTKDPNLAPPTVTDKASFLAAVRESGLVGLGGAGFPTDVKLQPHNPVDTLLINASECEVWLTSDTQEMLNCSDDIVRGIQAVLEYTGIPKCMIGIENNKPECIDLLCQKTKEIPNIEVKPLPSVYGTGAELILIEKCLGREVPHGGLPADVGTVVMNVTSVSCLGKYLATGMPVVERTITVDGDACAAPQNLVVPVGTAYEDVLNAAGIKAGVVLGKVVAGGAMMGPAVENLSYPTTKTTSGLIMLSDTAAQPAPVQPCIRCGRCVEYCPMGLAPVEVNGAYAARDVKELAKLHVDYCFNCGSCTFVCPAKRPCTQMMSLAKEYYLDEIKKGGNK
;
A
#
# COMPACT_ATOMS: atom_id res chain seq x y z
N MET A 1 -17.76 -12.56 25.30
CA MET A 1 -17.33 -11.16 25.34
C MET A 1 -15.86 -11.08 25.77
N LEU A 2 -14.91 -11.19 24.88
CA LEU A 2 -13.50 -10.91 25.18
C LEU A 2 -13.37 -9.42 25.46
N ASN A 3 -12.85 -9.09 26.65
CA ASN A 3 -12.70 -7.74 27.15
C ASN A 3 -12.08 -6.81 26.08
N LYS A 4 -12.67 -5.64 25.81
CA LYS A 4 -12.17 -4.61 24.89
C LYS A 4 -10.67 -4.30 25.07
N LEU A 5 -10.16 -4.42 26.30
CA LEU A 5 -8.74 -4.25 26.65
C LEU A 5 -7.83 -5.37 26.09
N LYS A 6 -8.33 -6.58 25.84
CA LYS A 6 -7.54 -7.67 25.23
C LYS A 6 -7.45 -7.55 23.71
N ARG A 7 -8.47 -6.99 23.05
CA ARG A 7 -8.43 -6.76 21.59
C ARG A 7 -7.40 -5.71 21.17
N ALA A 8 -7.16 -4.69 21.99
CA ALA A 8 -6.15 -3.67 21.71
C ALA A 8 -4.70 -4.21 21.62
N ALA A 9 -4.45 -5.41 22.17
CA ALA A 9 -3.14 -6.08 22.19
C ALA A 9 -3.03 -7.21 21.14
N LEU A 10 -4.08 -7.46 20.33
CA LEU A 10 -4.03 -8.52 19.32
C LEU A 10 -3.14 -8.08 18.14
N GLY A 11 -2.24 -8.95 17.75
CA GLY A 11 -1.28 -8.76 16.67
C GLY A 11 0.09 -9.32 17.04
N ALA A 12 0.91 -9.57 16.05
CA ALA A 12 2.26 -10.09 16.28
C ALA A 12 3.22 -8.97 16.67
N HIS A 13 4.14 -9.26 17.60
CA HIS A 13 5.28 -8.41 17.88
C HIS A 13 6.41 -8.79 16.93
N THR A 14 6.54 -8.06 15.84
CA THR A 14 7.62 -8.23 14.86
C THR A 14 8.89 -7.49 15.30
N PRO A 15 10.08 -7.90 14.85
CA PRO A 15 11.30 -7.13 15.05
C PRO A 15 11.14 -5.71 14.51
N HIS A 16 11.69 -4.72 15.21
CA HIS A 16 11.70 -3.32 14.79
C HIS A 16 12.98 -3.01 13.97
N ASP A 17 13.25 -3.81 12.93
CA ASP A 17 14.39 -3.60 12.05
C ASP A 17 14.05 -2.46 11.06
N LYS A 18 14.29 -1.24 11.51
CA LYS A 18 14.02 0.02 10.79
C LYS A 18 15.33 0.79 10.53
N ALA A 19 16.37 0.08 10.05
CA ALA A 19 17.70 0.66 9.83
C ALA A 19 17.68 1.91 8.94
N THR A 20 16.73 1.98 8.01
CA THR A 20 16.54 3.10 7.09
C THR A 20 15.69 4.25 7.65
N ALA A 21 15.19 4.16 8.89
CA ALA A 21 14.29 5.18 9.46
C ALA A 21 14.91 6.58 9.55
N ALA A 22 16.23 6.67 9.78
CA ALA A 22 16.97 7.93 9.78
C ALA A 22 17.56 8.31 8.41
N SER A 23 17.41 7.46 7.39
CA SER A 23 17.98 7.68 6.05
C SER A 23 17.04 8.48 5.19
N LYS A 24 17.37 9.74 4.92
CA LYS A 24 16.59 10.58 4.01
C LYS A 24 16.49 9.92 2.63
N PRO A 25 15.35 10.05 1.95
CA PRO A 25 15.21 9.56 0.58
C PRO A 25 16.22 10.21 -0.36
N VAL A 26 16.86 9.39 -1.18
CA VAL A 26 17.80 9.86 -2.21
C VAL A 26 17.29 9.49 -3.61
N PRO A 27 17.41 10.36 -4.61
CA PRO A 27 17.07 10.01 -5.98
C PRO A 27 17.93 8.83 -6.44
N MET A 28 17.31 7.80 -7.02
CA MET A 28 18.07 6.76 -7.68
C MET A 28 18.67 7.26 -9.01
N PRO A 29 19.74 6.64 -9.52
CA PRO A 29 20.19 6.88 -10.90
C PRO A 29 19.03 6.66 -11.87
N LEU A 30 18.87 7.58 -12.84
CA LEU A 30 17.79 7.48 -13.81
C LEU A 30 17.94 6.20 -14.65
N PRO A 31 16.95 5.31 -14.74
CA PRO A 31 17.02 4.12 -15.57
C PRO A 31 17.04 4.52 -17.05
N ALA A 32 17.70 3.74 -17.88
CA ALA A 32 17.72 3.98 -19.34
C ALA A 32 16.31 3.86 -19.95
N GLN A 33 15.44 3.05 -19.33
CA GLN A 33 14.10 2.77 -19.81
C GLN A 33 13.17 2.55 -18.63
N VAL A 34 11.90 2.97 -18.77
CA VAL A 34 10.82 2.61 -17.83
C VAL A 34 9.70 1.88 -18.58
N ARG A 35 8.98 1.00 -17.86
CA ARG A 35 7.77 0.35 -18.33
C ARG A 35 6.61 0.75 -17.44
N ILE A 36 5.67 1.54 -17.92
CA ILE A 36 4.55 2.04 -17.14
C ILE A 36 3.29 1.23 -17.47
N LEU A 37 2.78 0.54 -16.47
CA LEU A 37 1.59 -0.32 -16.60
C LEU A 37 0.32 0.53 -16.64
N MET A 38 -0.64 0.16 -17.48
CA MET A 38 -1.96 0.79 -17.52
C MET A 38 -2.88 0.31 -16.38
N ARG A 39 -2.52 -0.76 -15.69
CA ARG A 39 -3.20 -1.26 -14.49
C ARG A 39 -2.31 -1.15 -13.26
N GLN A 40 -2.43 -0.05 -12.52
CA GLN A 40 -1.72 0.20 -11.26
C GLN A 40 -2.70 0.43 -10.09
N HIS A 41 -3.95 -0.02 -10.24
CA HIS A 41 -5.05 0.21 -9.31
C HIS A 41 -6.11 -0.89 -9.45
N ILE A 42 -7.01 -0.96 -8.48
CA ILE A 42 -8.21 -1.80 -8.55
C ILE A 42 -9.18 -1.20 -9.58
N GLY A 43 -9.94 -2.06 -10.25
CA GLY A 43 -10.94 -1.70 -11.25
C GLY A 43 -10.43 -1.85 -12.67
N ALA A 44 -11.00 -1.08 -13.59
CA ALA A 44 -10.67 -1.16 -15.01
C ALA A 44 -9.29 -0.51 -15.29
N PRO A 45 -8.42 -1.14 -16.11
CA PRO A 45 -7.15 -0.54 -16.50
C PRO A 45 -7.40 0.78 -17.26
N ALA A 46 -6.44 1.71 -17.17
CA ALA A 46 -6.48 2.92 -17.97
C ALA A 46 -6.34 2.62 -19.47
N LYS A 47 -6.98 3.43 -20.30
CA LYS A 47 -6.82 3.37 -21.75
C LYS A 47 -5.58 4.14 -22.16
N THR A 48 -4.68 3.51 -22.90
CA THR A 48 -3.46 4.13 -23.42
C THR A 48 -3.79 5.28 -24.37
N LEU A 49 -3.12 6.41 -24.19
CA LEU A 49 -3.29 7.63 -25.00
C LEU A 49 -2.15 7.87 -25.98
N VAL A 50 -1.03 7.16 -25.84
CA VAL A 50 0.19 7.37 -26.61
C VAL A 50 0.50 6.15 -27.49
N LYS A 51 1.35 6.36 -28.49
CA LYS A 51 1.84 5.33 -29.42
C LYS A 51 3.35 5.40 -29.55
N LYS A 52 3.93 4.37 -30.16
CA LYS A 52 5.37 4.32 -30.47
C LYS A 52 5.77 5.55 -31.30
N GLY A 53 6.85 6.20 -30.88
CA GLY A 53 7.41 7.40 -31.50
C GLY A 53 6.96 8.72 -30.87
N ASP A 54 5.96 8.71 -30.00
CA ASP A 54 5.51 9.91 -29.28
C ASP A 54 6.58 10.35 -28.27
N GLU A 55 6.81 11.67 -28.18
CA GLU A 55 7.60 12.27 -27.10
C GLU A 55 6.73 12.56 -25.89
N VAL A 56 7.24 12.28 -24.71
CA VAL A 56 6.57 12.51 -23.43
C VAL A 56 7.49 13.16 -22.42
N PHE A 57 6.92 13.87 -21.49
CA PHE A 57 7.61 14.58 -20.41
C PHE A 57 7.19 14.02 -19.05
N VAL A 58 7.93 14.34 -18.00
CA VAL A 58 7.54 13.98 -16.64
C VAL A 58 6.19 14.63 -16.31
N GLY A 59 5.18 13.83 -16.02
CA GLY A 59 3.81 14.27 -15.73
C GLY A 59 2.86 14.25 -16.92
N THR A 60 3.33 14.01 -18.15
CA THR A 60 2.44 13.84 -19.31
C THR A 60 1.47 12.69 -19.10
N LYS A 61 0.18 12.94 -19.28
CA LYS A 61 -0.86 11.89 -19.17
C LYS A 61 -0.76 10.92 -20.34
N ILE A 62 -0.41 9.67 -20.07
CA ILE A 62 -0.21 8.60 -21.05
C ILE A 62 -1.30 7.54 -21.01
N GLY A 63 -2.15 7.56 -19.97
CA GLY A 63 -3.28 6.67 -19.83
C GLY A 63 -4.46 7.38 -19.19
N GLU A 64 -5.65 7.20 -19.75
CA GLU A 64 -6.89 7.79 -19.25
C GLU A 64 -7.74 6.75 -18.50
N ALA A 65 -8.26 7.15 -17.35
CA ALA A 65 -9.14 6.33 -16.55
C ALA A 65 -10.37 5.86 -17.35
N SER A 66 -10.65 4.56 -17.33
CA SER A 66 -11.77 3.95 -18.02
C SER A 66 -12.83 3.43 -17.04
N GLY A 67 -13.99 4.10 -16.98
CA GLY A 67 -15.07 3.74 -16.07
C GLY A 67 -14.98 4.43 -14.69
N ASN A 68 -15.86 3.99 -13.77
CA ASN A 68 -15.98 4.64 -12.45
C ASN A 68 -14.81 4.35 -11.53
N VAL A 69 -14.38 3.10 -11.47
CA VAL A 69 -13.23 2.67 -10.66
C VAL A 69 -12.04 2.48 -11.60
N SER A 70 -11.28 3.53 -11.79
CA SER A 70 -10.08 3.61 -12.64
C SER A 70 -9.32 4.89 -12.30
N ALA A 71 -8.04 4.99 -12.67
CA ALA A 71 -7.22 6.17 -12.41
C ALA A 71 -6.34 6.50 -13.61
N ASN A 72 -6.06 7.80 -13.82
CA ASN A 72 -5.14 8.26 -14.84
C ASN A 72 -3.72 7.80 -14.59
N ILE A 73 -2.98 7.57 -15.66
CA ILE A 73 -1.57 7.16 -15.63
C ILE A 73 -0.73 8.24 -16.34
N HIS A 74 0.40 8.58 -15.72
CA HIS A 74 1.29 9.64 -16.21
C HIS A 74 2.70 9.11 -16.41
N SER A 75 3.42 9.73 -17.32
CA SER A 75 4.84 9.43 -17.52
C SER A 75 5.67 9.88 -16.32
N SER A 76 6.55 9.02 -15.88
CA SER A 76 7.50 9.28 -14.78
C SER A 76 8.84 9.84 -15.29
N VAL A 77 9.06 9.85 -16.59
CA VAL A 77 10.29 10.28 -17.23
C VAL A 77 9.99 11.12 -18.46
N SER A 78 10.97 11.95 -18.89
CA SER A 78 10.97 12.51 -20.23
C SER A 78 11.70 11.59 -21.20
N GLY A 79 11.22 11.50 -22.44
CA GLY A 79 11.80 10.65 -23.46
C GLY A 79 10.84 10.24 -24.55
N THR A 80 11.17 9.17 -25.27
CA THR A 80 10.40 8.67 -26.41
C THR A 80 9.73 7.35 -26.11
N VAL A 81 8.47 7.22 -26.46
CA VAL A 81 7.73 5.94 -26.39
C VAL A 81 8.29 4.98 -27.43
N THR A 82 8.91 3.91 -27.00
CA THR A 82 9.53 2.88 -27.87
C THR A 82 8.58 1.75 -28.21
N ALA A 83 7.66 1.42 -27.29
CA ALA A 83 6.64 0.41 -27.50
C ALA A 83 5.39 0.68 -26.67
N VAL A 84 4.25 0.25 -27.19
CA VAL A 84 3.00 0.00 -26.44
C VAL A 84 2.68 -1.47 -26.62
N GLU A 85 2.76 -2.24 -25.55
CA GLU A 85 2.67 -3.70 -25.64
C GLU A 85 2.02 -4.31 -24.40
N THR A 86 1.51 -5.51 -24.55
CA THR A 86 0.89 -6.24 -23.45
C THR A 86 1.97 -6.87 -22.58
N PHE A 87 1.84 -6.68 -21.26
CA PHE A 87 2.75 -7.21 -20.24
C PHE A 87 1.99 -8.14 -19.29
N ARG A 88 2.62 -9.25 -18.89
CA ARG A 88 2.05 -10.19 -17.93
C ARG A 88 2.36 -9.73 -16.49
N LEU A 89 1.31 -9.51 -15.72
CA LEU A 89 1.40 -9.17 -14.30
C LEU A 89 1.72 -10.38 -13.44
N ALA A 90 2.16 -10.16 -12.20
CA ALA A 90 2.47 -11.22 -11.24
C ALA A 90 1.25 -12.09 -10.88
N ASP A 91 0.02 -11.56 -10.99
CA ASP A 91 -1.23 -12.28 -10.80
C ASP A 91 -1.66 -13.10 -12.05
N GLY A 92 -0.84 -13.11 -13.09
CA GLY A 92 -1.08 -13.80 -14.36
C GLY A 92 -1.97 -13.06 -15.36
N HIS A 93 -2.59 -11.94 -14.97
CA HIS A 93 -3.37 -11.14 -15.89
C HIS A 93 -2.48 -10.39 -16.89
N MET A 94 -3.03 -10.13 -18.07
CA MET A 94 -2.39 -9.31 -19.10
C MET A 94 -2.84 -7.86 -18.97
N CYS A 95 -1.91 -6.94 -19.17
CA CYS A 95 -2.15 -5.50 -19.05
C CYS A 95 -1.34 -4.75 -20.11
N ASP A 96 -1.93 -3.73 -20.70
CA ASP A 96 -1.17 -2.84 -21.57
C ASP A 96 -0.12 -2.07 -20.78
N SER A 97 1.03 -1.85 -21.39
CA SER A 97 2.13 -1.09 -20.85
C SER A 97 2.74 -0.16 -21.90
N VAL A 98 3.23 0.97 -21.45
CA VAL A 98 3.98 1.94 -22.25
C VAL A 98 5.43 1.86 -21.86
N VAL A 99 6.30 1.58 -22.84
CA VAL A 99 7.74 1.53 -22.67
C VAL A 99 8.34 2.84 -23.17
N ILE A 100 9.10 3.52 -22.33
CA ILE A 100 9.69 4.83 -22.62
C ILE A 100 11.20 4.75 -22.46
N GLN A 101 11.93 5.05 -23.53
CA GLN A 101 13.37 5.28 -23.48
C GLN A 101 13.62 6.67 -22.95
N THR A 102 14.36 6.80 -21.84
CA THR A 102 14.60 8.09 -21.20
C THR A 102 15.59 8.93 -22.02
N ASP A 103 15.42 10.25 -22.02
CA ASP A 103 16.35 11.20 -22.62
C ASP A 103 17.43 11.72 -21.65
N GLY A 104 17.35 11.32 -20.39
CA GLY A 104 18.28 11.72 -19.32
C GLY A 104 18.02 13.11 -18.72
N ASN A 105 17.07 13.89 -19.25
CA ASN A 105 16.86 15.29 -18.85
C ASN A 105 15.83 15.48 -17.76
N GLN A 106 14.87 14.54 -17.61
CA GLN A 106 13.74 14.65 -16.68
C GLN A 106 12.96 15.97 -16.83
N THR A 107 12.78 16.39 -18.08
CA THR A 107 12.02 17.59 -18.42
C THR A 107 10.57 17.41 -18.02
N LYS A 108 10.04 18.35 -17.24
CA LYS A 108 8.63 18.36 -16.82
C LYS A 108 7.72 18.77 -17.96
N ASP A 109 6.52 18.24 -18.01
CA ASP A 109 5.51 18.68 -18.97
C ASP A 109 5.23 20.18 -18.78
N PRO A 110 5.39 21.00 -19.84
CA PRO A 110 5.21 22.44 -19.76
C PRO A 110 3.77 22.87 -19.43
N ASN A 111 2.81 21.97 -19.55
CA ASN A 111 1.41 22.23 -19.22
C ASN A 111 1.07 21.97 -17.76
N LEU A 112 2.01 21.48 -16.95
CA LEU A 112 1.80 21.27 -15.53
C LEU A 112 1.58 22.59 -14.80
N ALA A 113 0.44 22.69 -14.15
CA ALA A 113 0.09 23.83 -13.29
C ALA A 113 -0.77 23.36 -12.13
N PRO A 114 -0.73 24.04 -10.97
CA PRO A 114 -1.66 23.78 -9.88
C PRO A 114 -3.10 23.81 -10.38
N PRO A 115 -3.94 22.83 -10.02
CA PRO A 115 -5.34 22.82 -10.44
C PRO A 115 -6.11 23.96 -9.79
N THR A 116 -7.06 24.57 -10.51
CA THR A 116 -8.00 25.52 -9.93
C THR A 116 -9.13 24.74 -9.24
N VAL A 117 -9.20 24.86 -7.92
CA VAL A 117 -10.20 24.17 -7.08
C VAL A 117 -11.04 25.23 -6.38
N THR A 118 -12.35 25.20 -6.62
CA THR A 118 -13.32 26.19 -6.07
C THR A 118 -14.44 25.54 -5.28
N ASP A 119 -14.69 24.25 -5.50
CA ASP A 119 -15.77 23.49 -4.90
C ASP A 119 -15.46 21.98 -4.88
N LYS A 120 -16.37 21.18 -4.33
CA LYS A 120 -16.23 19.73 -4.25
C LYS A 120 -16.08 19.07 -5.64
N ALA A 121 -16.79 19.55 -6.65
CA ALA A 121 -16.77 18.93 -7.98
C ALA A 121 -15.42 19.15 -8.67
N SER A 122 -14.89 20.39 -8.64
CA SER A 122 -13.57 20.71 -9.18
C SER A 122 -12.45 20.04 -8.38
N PHE A 123 -12.61 19.88 -7.06
CA PHE A 123 -11.68 19.14 -6.21
C PHE A 123 -11.59 17.66 -6.63
N LEU A 124 -12.73 16.98 -6.74
CA LEU A 124 -12.78 15.58 -7.15
C LEU A 124 -12.25 15.37 -8.58
N ALA A 125 -12.53 16.31 -9.48
CA ALA A 125 -11.96 16.30 -10.84
C ALA A 125 -10.43 16.44 -10.79
N ALA A 126 -9.89 17.34 -9.96
CA ALA A 126 -8.45 17.49 -9.75
C ALA A 126 -7.81 16.22 -9.16
N VAL A 127 -8.46 15.58 -8.16
CA VAL A 127 -7.99 14.31 -7.59
C VAL A 127 -7.97 13.21 -8.66
N ARG A 128 -8.98 13.13 -9.52
CA ARG A 128 -9.02 12.17 -10.63
C ARG A 128 -7.91 12.43 -11.64
N GLU A 129 -7.71 13.72 -12.01
CA GLU A 129 -6.67 14.12 -12.96
C GLU A 129 -5.26 13.82 -12.43
N SER A 130 -5.01 13.94 -11.14
CA SER A 130 -3.73 13.57 -10.51
C SER A 130 -3.38 12.09 -10.67
N GLY A 131 -4.34 11.23 -11.00
CA GLY A 131 -4.16 9.78 -11.03
C GLY A 131 -3.83 9.16 -9.66
N LEU A 132 -4.18 9.85 -8.56
CA LEU A 132 -3.90 9.40 -7.21
C LEU A 132 -4.75 8.18 -6.84
N VAL A 133 -4.07 7.19 -6.26
CA VAL A 133 -4.67 5.96 -5.74
C VAL A 133 -4.22 5.73 -4.29
N GLY A 134 -4.79 4.75 -3.62
CA GLY A 134 -4.36 4.35 -2.28
C GLY A 134 -2.96 3.75 -2.29
N LEU A 135 -1.94 4.55 -1.97
CA LEU A 135 -0.52 4.21 -2.13
C LEU A 135 0.01 3.21 -1.09
N GLY A 136 -0.66 3.08 0.06
CA GLY A 136 -0.29 2.14 1.12
C GLY A 136 -1.02 0.79 1.06
N GLY A 137 -1.64 0.43 -0.08
CA GLY A 137 -2.42 -0.80 -0.19
C GLY A 137 -2.78 -1.16 -1.62
N ALA A 138 -4.01 -1.60 -1.84
CA ALA A 138 -4.47 -2.20 -3.11
C ALA A 138 -4.69 -1.19 -4.25
N GLY A 139 -4.34 0.08 -4.09
CA GLY A 139 -4.44 1.06 -5.17
C GLY A 139 -5.87 1.48 -5.51
N PHE A 140 -6.77 1.60 -4.54
CA PHE A 140 -8.12 2.08 -4.82
C PHE A 140 -8.11 3.56 -5.24
N PRO A 141 -8.78 3.96 -6.36
CA PRO A 141 -8.79 5.33 -6.84
C PRO A 141 -9.30 6.33 -5.78
N THR A 142 -8.52 7.38 -5.52
CA THR A 142 -8.78 8.29 -4.40
C THR A 142 -10.00 9.18 -4.65
N ASP A 143 -10.25 9.61 -5.88
CA ASP A 143 -11.44 10.37 -6.26
C ASP A 143 -12.74 9.61 -5.95
N VAL A 144 -12.75 8.29 -6.17
CA VAL A 144 -13.89 7.41 -5.83
C VAL A 144 -14.01 7.25 -4.31
N LYS A 145 -12.89 7.05 -3.62
CA LYS A 145 -12.86 6.92 -2.15
C LYS A 145 -13.42 8.17 -1.44
N LEU A 146 -13.18 9.35 -1.99
CA LEU A 146 -13.66 10.63 -1.46
C LEU A 146 -15.13 10.96 -1.84
N GLN A 147 -15.83 10.02 -2.49
CA GLN A 147 -17.26 10.10 -2.80
C GLN A 147 -18.03 8.96 -2.12
N PRO A 148 -17.98 8.84 -0.78
CA PRO A 148 -18.70 7.79 -0.06
C PRO A 148 -20.21 7.98 -0.23
N HIS A 149 -20.94 6.85 -0.26
CA HIS A 149 -22.41 6.85 -0.37
C HIS A 149 -23.11 7.09 0.97
N ASN A 150 -22.39 6.93 2.09
CA ASN A 150 -22.87 7.25 3.43
C ASN A 150 -22.23 8.53 3.96
N PRO A 151 -22.91 9.27 4.85
CA PRO A 151 -22.31 10.42 5.54
C PRO A 151 -21.03 10.04 6.31
N VAL A 152 -20.00 10.84 6.16
CA VAL A 152 -18.70 10.66 6.83
C VAL A 152 -18.43 11.83 7.76
N ASP A 153 -18.09 11.54 9.00
CA ASP A 153 -17.77 12.53 10.03
C ASP A 153 -16.27 12.60 10.36
N THR A 154 -15.47 11.63 9.90
CA THR A 154 -14.05 11.58 10.24
C THR A 154 -13.21 11.12 9.05
N LEU A 155 -12.20 11.93 8.71
CA LEU A 155 -11.08 11.51 7.88
C LEU A 155 -10.04 10.83 8.77
N LEU A 156 -9.69 9.59 8.51
CA LEU A 156 -8.66 8.86 9.24
C LEU A 156 -7.42 8.69 8.38
N ILE A 157 -6.31 9.29 8.81
CA ILE A 157 -5.02 9.12 8.14
C ILE A 157 -4.28 7.94 8.75
N ASN A 158 -3.97 6.98 7.92
CA ASN A 158 -3.15 5.83 8.26
C ASN A 158 -1.67 6.21 8.12
N ALA A 159 -1.02 6.50 9.24
CA ALA A 159 0.40 6.76 9.38
C ALA A 159 1.11 5.60 10.11
N SER A 160 0.46 4.44 10.19
CA SER A 160 0.98 3.22 10.81
C SER A 160 1.76 2.40 9.78
N GLU A 161 3.08 2.40 9.87
CA GLU A 161 3.98 1.63 9.03
C GLU A 161 4.53 0.44 9.81
N CYS A 162 3.67 -0.60 9.98
CA CYS A 162 3.95 -1.76 10.84
C CYS A 162 4.80 -2.85 10.18
N GLU A 163 5.01 -2.81 8.86
CA GLU A 163 5.83 -3.79 8.14
C GLU A 163 7.30 -3.72 8.54
N VAL A 164 7.93 -4.87 8.73
CA VAL A 164 9.36 -4.98 9.02
C VAL A 164 10.16 -4.39 7.87
N TRP A 165 11.22 -3.66 8.19
CA TRP A 165 12.13 -2.94 7.29
C TRP A 165 11.56 -1.71 6.58
N LEU A 166 10.25 -1.59 6.32
CA LEU A 166 9.71 -0.43 5.60
C LEU A 166 9.79 0.85 6.43
N THR A 167 10.22 1.93 5.77
CA THR A 167 10.34 3.27 6.35
C THR A 167 9.92 4.38 5.38
N SER A 168 9.30 4.03 4.24
CA SER A 168 8.87 4.98 3.22
C SER A 168 7.82 5.98 3.73
N ASP A 169 6.82 5.53 4.48
CA ASP A 169 5.81 6.42 5.10
C ASP A 169 6.42 7.25 6.24
N THR A 170 7.37 6.69 7.00
CA THR A 170 8.15 7.42 8.00
C THR A 170 8.90 8.58 7.35
N GLN A 171 9.58 8.33 6.25
CA GLN A 171 10.32 9.37 5.53
C GLN A 171 9.40 10.41 4.90
N GLU A 172 8.24 10.01 4.43
CA GLU A 172 7.21 10.93 3.95
C GLU A 172 6.74 11.88 5.05
N MET A 173 6.46 11.37 6.25
CA MET A 173 6.08 12.21 7.39
C MET A 173 7.17 13.21 7.78
N LEU A 174 8.44 12.79 7.79
CA LEU A 174 9.55 13.64 8.21
C LEU A 174 9.90 14.72 7.17
N ASN A 175 9.76 14.43 5.87
CA ASN A 175 10.24 15.32 4.81
C ASN A 175 9.11 16.08 4.08
N CYS A 176 7.86 15.61 4.14
CA CYS A 176 6.71 16.15 3.39
C CYS A 176 5.54 16.53 4.31
N SER A 177 5.80 16.86 5.59
CA SER A 177 4.75 17.16 6.57
C SER A 177 3.84 18.33 6.18
N ASP A 178 4.36 19.35 5.46
CA ASP A 178 3.56 20.47 4.96
C ASP A 178 2.57 20.04 3.86
N ASP A 179 2.98 19.12 2.99
CA ASP A 179 2.10 18.56 1.97
C ASP A 179 1.05 17.64 2.59
N ILE A 180 1.39 16.89 3.64
CA ILE A 180 0.44 16.08 4.40
C ILE A 180 -0.66 16.98 4.97
N VAL A 181 -0.29 18.07 5.66
CA VAL A 181 -1.26 19.00 6.27
C VAL A 181 -2.11 19.67 5.19
N ARG A 182 -1.50 20.15 4.10
CA ARG A 182 -2.22 20.74 2.96
C ARG A 182 -3.24 19.76 2.37
N GLY A 183 -2.84 18.51 2.16
CA GLY A 183 -3.72 17.47 1.63
C GLY A 183 -4.90 17.18 2.57
N ILE A 184 -4.65 17.07 3.88
CA ILE A 184 -5.71 16.90 4.89
C ILE A 184 -6.69 18.08 4.85
N GLN A 185 -6.18 19.30 4.91
CA GLN A 185 -7.01 20.51 4.90
C GLN A 185 -7.88 20.58 3.65
N ALA A 186 -7.32 20.31 2.48
CA ALA A 186 -8.09 20.27 1.25
C ALA A 186 -9.20 19.21 1.25
N VAL A 187 -8.92 18.00 1.77
CA VAL A 187 -9.97 16.97 1.91
C VAL A 187 -11.08 17.46 2.84
N LEU A 188 -10.75 18.00 4.02
CA LEU A 188 -11.76 18.50 4.97
C LEU A 188 -12.60 19.62 4.37
N GLU A 189 -11.95 20.60 3.74
CA GLU A 189 -12.60 21.77 3.15
C GLU A 189 -13.58 21.39 2.03
N TYR A 190 -13.11 20.65 1.03
CA TYR A 190 -13.90 20.40 -0.18
C TYR A 190 -14.86 19.22 -0.07
N THR A 191 -14.64 18.27 0.85
CA THR A 191 -15.60 17.18 1.09
C THR A 191 -16.61 17.50 2.17
N GLY A 192 -16.34 18.48 3.04
CA GLY A 192 -17.17 18.83 4.18
C GLY A 192 -17.03 17.87 5.36
N ILE A 193 -16.02 17.00 5.37
CA ILE A 193 -15.72 16.13 6.52
C ILE A 193 -15.23 17.03 7.68
N PRO A 194 -15.86 17.00 8.87
CA PRO A 194 -15.60 18.01 9.90
C PRO A 194 -14.29 17.87 10.64
N LYS A 195 -13.70 16.66 10.68
CA LYS A 195 -12.48 16.39 11.46
C LYS A 195 -11.59 15.33 10.85
N CYS A 196 -10.31 15.40 11.21
CA CYS A 196 -9.30 14.40 10.84
C CYS A 196 -8.63 13.82 12.08
N MET A 197 -8.31 12.53 12.04
CA MET A 197 -7.43 11.86 13.00
C MET A 197 -6.27 11.20 12.26
N ILE A 198 -5.04 11.41 12.74
CA ILE A 198 -3.83 10.79 12.21
C ILE A 198 -3.41 9.67 13.18
N GLY A 199 -3.63 8.41 12.79
CA GLY A 199 -3.21 7.24 13.56
C GLY A 199 -1.77 6.87 13.25
N ILE A 200 -0.87 6.98 14.22
CA ILE A 200 0.56 6.74 14.06
C ILE A 200 1.09 5.85 15.18
N GLU A 201 1.99 4.90 14.86
CA GLU A 201 2.58 4.03 15.87
C GLU A 201 3.55 4.77 16.78
N ASN A 202 3.53 4.47 18.09
CA ASN A 202 4.31 5.13 19.13
C ASN A 202 5.83 4.85 19.06
N ASN A 203 6.28 3.99 18.15
CA ASN A 203 7.69 3.78 17.84
C ASN A 203 8.27 4.85 16.88
N LYS A 204 7.50 5.88 16.54
CA LYS A 204 7.87 6.98 15.64
C LYS A 204 7.74 8.35 16.35
N PRO A 205 8.43 8.57 17.49
CA PRO A 205 8.24 9.79 18.29
C PRO A 205 8.52 11.07 17.50
N GLU A 206 9.57 11.08 16.67
CA GLU A 206 9.93 12.24 15.85
C GLU A 206 8.82 12.65 14.86
N CYS A 207 8.17 11.66 14.24
CA CYS A 207 7.03 11.92 13.35
C CYS A 207 5.81 12.43 14.13
N ILE A 208 5.56 11.86 15.32
CA ILE A 208 4.47 12.28 16.20
C ILE A 208 4.67 13.75 16.60
N ASP A 209 5.86 14.08 17.11
CA ASP A 209 6.18 15.44 17.56
C ASP A 209 6.07 16.45 16.42
N LEU A 210 6.61 16.10 15.23
CA LEU A 210 6.53 16.96 14.06
C LEU A 210 5.08 17.20 13.61
N LEU A 211 4.28 16.14 13.48
CA LEU A 211 2.88 16.28 13.06
C LEU A 211 2.05 17.01 14.11
N CYS A 212 2.25 16.76 15.40
CA CYS A 212 1.63 17.53 16.48
C CYS A 212 1.97 19.02 16.38
N GLN A 213 3.24 19.36 16.13
CA GLN A 213 3.68 20.73 15.93
C GLN A 213 3.00 21.40 14.72
N LYS A 214 2.96 20.69 13.57
CA LYS A 214 2.36 21.19 12.33
C LYS A 214 0.84 21.38 12.40
N THR A 215 0.16 20.58 13.22
CA THR A 215 -1.32 20.64 13.36
C THR A 215 -1.80 21.41 14.58
N LYS A 216 -0.89 21.92 15.42
CA LYS A 216 -1.21 22.59 16.69
C LYS A 216 -2.27 23.69 16.58
N GLU A 217 -2.21 24.50 15.52
CA GLU A 217 -3.12 25.62 15.29
C GLU A 217 -4.36 25.22 14.44
N ILE A 218 -4.53 23.90 14.15
CA ILE A 218 -5.62 23.39 13.32
C ILE A 218 -6.54 22.52 14.20
N PRO A 219 -7.60 23.08 14.80
CA PRO A 219 -8.33 22.43 15.91
C PRO A 219 -9.09 21.16 15.51
N ASN A 220 -9.32 20.92 14.24
CA ASN A 220 -10.03 19.75 13.73
C ASN A 220 -9.12 18.63 13.22
N ILE A 221 -7.80 18.71 13.50
CA ILE A 221 -6.84 17.64 13.19
C ILE A 221 -6.20 17.15 14.50
N GLU A 222 -6.34 15.87 14.79
CA GLU A 222 -5.79 15.21 15.98
C GLU A 222 -4.73 14.17 15.57
N VAL A 223 -3.58 14.18 16.24
CA VAL A 223 -2.57 13.11 16.12
C VAL A 223 -2.77 12.13 17.26
N LYS A 224 -3.01 10.85 16.93
CA LYS A 224 -3.25 9.80 17.90
C LYS A 224 -2.15 8.74 17.89
N PRO A 225 -1.28 8.70 18.90
CA PRO A 225 -0.30 7.62 19.07
C PRO A 225 -1.00 6.28 19.31
N LEU A 226 -0.54 5.24 18.62
CA LEU A 226 -1.06 3.88 18.69
C LEU A 226 0.03 2.89 19.15
N PRO A 227 -0.32 1.78 19.80
CA PRO A 227 0.64 0.74 20.13
C PRO A 227 1.29 0.17 18.87
N SER A 228 2.62 -0.02 18.91
CA SER A 228 3.39 -0.67 17.84
C SER A 228 3.21 -2.18 17.92
N VAL A 229 2.10 -2.65 17.34
CA VAL A 229 1.76 -4.06 17.20
C VAL A 229 1.45 -4.32 15.74
N TYR A 230 2.06 -5.34 15.17
CA TYR A 230 1.87 -5.67 13.75
C TYR A 230 0.39 -5.93 13.42
N GLY A 231 -0.08 -5.30 12.35
CA GLY A 231 -1.47 -5.28 11.93
C GLY A 231 -2.24 -4.01 12.35
N THR A 232 -1.65 -3.11 13.17
CA THR A 232 -2.27 -1.83 13.54
C THR A 232 -2.63 -0.98 12.32
N GLY A 233 -1.82 -1.04 11.26
CA GLY A 233 -2.06 -0.33 9.98
C GLY A 233 -3.14 -0.96 9.09
N ALA A 234 -3.71 -2.10 9.43
CA ALA A 234 -4.85 -2.63 8.67
C ALA A 234 -6.09 -1.75 8.87
N GLU A 235 -6.75 -1.37 7.77
CA GLU A 235 -7.81 -0.35 7.75
C GLU A 235 -8.89 -0.57 8.83
N LEU A 236 -9.43 -1.79 8.96
CA LEU A 236 -10.48 -2.11 9.93
C LEU A 236 -9.98 -2.02 11.38
N ILE A 237 -8.75 -2.44 11.63
CA ILE A 237 -8.12 -2.41 12.95
C ILE A 237 -7.77 -0.97 13.33
N LEU A 238 -7.29 -0.19 12.38
CA LEU A 238 -7.00 1.23 12.58
C LEU A 238 -8.26 1.99 12.97
N ILE A 239 -9.39 1.73 12.29
CA ILE A 239 -10.69 2.34 12.62
C ILE A 239 -11.10 1.99 14.05
N GLU A 240 -11.01 0.73 14.45
CA GLU A 240 -11.34 0.31 15.82
C GLU A 240 -10.44 0.99 16.85
N LYS A 241 -9.12 0.98 16.63
CA LYS A 241 -8.16 1.57 17.56
C LYS A 241 -8.26 3.09 17.64
N CYS A 242 -8.50 3.76 16.53
CA CYS A 242 -8.60 5.22 16.48
C CYS A 242 -9.96 5.74 16.93
N LEU A 243 -11.04 5.13 16.46
CA LEU A 243 -12.38 5.68 16.60
C LEU A 243 -13.27 4.84 17.53
N GLY A 244 -12.87 3.63 17.91
CA GLY A 244 -13.69 2.69 18.68
C GLY A 244 -14.91 2.18 17.92
N ARG A 245 -14.88 2.27 16.58
CA ARG A 245 -15.96 1.84 15.68
C ARG A 245 -15.61 0.49 15.06
N GLU A 246 -16.58 -0.41 14.97
CA GLU A 246 -16.41 -1.70 14.30
C GLU A 246 -17.15 -1.68 12.97
N VAL A 247 -16.43 -1.87 11.86
CA VAL A 247 -17.04 -1.98 10.53
C VAL A 247 -17.83 -3.29 10.44
N PRO A 248 -19.11 -3.24 10.03
CA PRO A 248 -19.95 -4.44 9.90
C PRO A 248 -19.38 -5.44 8.90
N HIS A 249 -19.82 -6.70 9.01
CA HIS A 249 -19.43 -7.74 8.06
C HIS A 249 -19.78 -7.36 6.61
N GLY A 250 -18.79 -7.43 5.71
CA GLY A 250 -18.93 -7.03 4.32
C GLY A 250 -19.11 -5.52 4.11
N GLY A 251 -19.08 -4.71 5.18
CA GLY A 251 -19.20 -3.26 5.13
C GLY A 251 -17.90 -2.56 4.74
N LEU A 252 -18.03 -1.27 4.50
CA LEU A 252 -16.95 -0.35 4.16
C LEU A 252 -16.70 0.64 5.31
N PRO A 253 -15.55 1.31 5.38
CA PRO A 253 -15.28 2.36 6.36
C PRO A 253 -16.36 3.45 6.43
N ALA A 254 -16.98 3.78 5.30
CA ALA A 254 -18.07 4.75 5.23
C ALA A 254 -19.32 4.32 6.00
N ASP A 255 -19.56 3.02 6.20
CA ASP A 255 -20.71 2.51 6.98
C ASP A 255 -20.59 2.82 8.47
N VAL A 256 -19.39 3.18 8.91
CA VAL A 256 -19.11 3.67 10.27
C VAL A 256 -18.67 5.13 10.28
N GLY A 257 -19.02 5.90 9.24
CA GLY A 257 -18.82 7.34 9.16
C GLY A 257 -17.37 7.78 8.98
N THR A 258 -16.50 6.95 8.39
CA THR A 258 -15.10 7.30 8.18
C THR A 258 -14.60 7.02 6.77
N VAL A 259 -13.65 7.83 6.31
CA VAL A 259 -12.81 7.54 5.12
C VAL A 259 -11.37 7.40 5.60
N VAL A 260 -10.68 6.36 5.13
CA VAL A 260 -9.28 6.12 5.50
C VAL A 260 -8.37 6.42 4.31
N MET A 261 -7.34 7.24 4.55
CA MET A 261 -6.28 7.53 3.57
C MET A 261 -4.91 7.19 4.16
N ASN A 262 -4.02 6.61 3.36
CA ASN A 262 -2.62 6.45 3.76
C ASN A 262 -1.92 7.81 3.77
N VAL A 263 -0.94 8.00 4.67
CA VAL A 263 -0.22 9.26 4.87
C VAL A 263 0.50 9.74 3.62
N THR A 264 1.14 8.83 2.85
CA THR A 264 1.78 9.17 1.58
C THR A 264 0.74 9.55 0.51
N SER A 265 -0.45 8.93 0.51
CA SER A 265 -1.51 9.33 -0.44
C SER A 265 -1.98 10.76 -0.20
N VAL A 266 -2.18 11.16 1.06
CA VAL A 266 -2.61 12.53 1.36
C VAL A 266 -1.50 13.55 1.14
N SER A 267 -0.24 13.18 1.34
CA SER A 267 0.93 13.99 0.98
C SER A 267 1.01 14.25 -0.52
N CYS A 268 0.90 13.19 -1.32
CA CYS A 268 0.87 13.32 -2.80
C CYS A 268 -0.29 14.20 -3.28
N LEU A 269 -1.45 14.15 -2.61
CA LEU A 269 -2.56 15.06 -2.89
C LEU A 269 -2.17 16.50 -2.62
N GLY A 270 -1.59 16.78 -1.47
CA GLY A 270 -1.14 18.13 -1.11
C GLY A 270 -0.08 18.67 -2.07
N LYS A 271 0.89 17.83 -2.45
CA LYS A 271 1.90 18.16 -3.48
C LYS A 271 1.27 18.46 -4.84
N TYR A 272 0.30 17.63 -5.28
CA TYR A 272 -0.40 17.85 -6.54
C TYR A 272 -1.18 19.17 -6.55
N LEU A 273 -1.93 19.48 -5.50
CA LEU A 273 -2.69 20.73 -5.39
C LEU A 273 -1.78 21.97 -5.41
N ALA A 274 -0.55 21.85 -4.90
CA ALA A 274 0.41 22.94 -4.90
C ALA A 274 1.18 23.09 -6.22
N THR A 275 1.37 22.02 -6.99
CA THR A 275 2.32 22.01 -8.10
C THR A 275 1.76 21.54 -9.44
N GLY A 276 0.62 20.85 -9.44
CA GLY A 276 0.08 20.14 -10.60
C GLY A 276 0.81 18.83 -10.92
N MET A 277 1.87 18.46 -10.17
CA MET A 277 2.64 17.24 -10.45
C MET A 277 1.90 15.99 -9.99
N PRO A 278 1.51 15.08 -10.92
CA PRO A 278 0.84 13.82 -10.57
C PRO A 278 1.79 12.84 -9.87
N VAL A 279 1.27 11.66 -9.50
CA VAL A 279 2.08 10.59 -8.87
C VAL A 279 2.93 9.91 -9.93
N VAL A 280 4.16 10.38 -10.11
CA VAL A 280 5.15 9.88 -11.08
C VAL A 280 6.37 9.23 -10.45
N GLU A 281 6.54 9.38 -9.15
CA GLU A 281 7.66 8.82 -8.38
C GLU A 281 7.18 8.27 -7.05
N ARG A 282 7.96 7.37 -6.46
CA ARG A 282 7.70 6.76 -5.15
C ARG A 282 8.97 6.71 -4.33
N THR A 283 8.84 7.05 -3.04
CA THR A 283 9.86 6.64 -2.07
C THR A 283 9.70 5.15 -1.81
N ILE A 284 10.74 4.37 -2.09
CA ILE A 284 10.78 2.92 -1.95
C ILE A 284 11.90 2.56 -0.98
N THR A 285 11.58 1.84 0.09
CA THR A 285 12.59 1.28 0.99
C THR A 285 13.23 0.06 0.35
N VAL A 286 14.55 0.06 0.21
CA VAL A 286 15.33 -1.13 -0.18
C VAL A 286 16.14 -1.58 1.03
N ASP A 287 15.86 -2.78 1.53
CA ASP A 287 16.48 -3.30 2.76
C ASP A 287 16.50 -4.85 2.71
N GLY A 288 16.92 -5.48 3.78
CA GLY A 288 16.98 -6.93 3.95
C GLY A 288 18.38 -7.42 4.23
N ASP A 289 18.51 -8.68 4.63
CA ASP A 289 19.78 -9.27 5.05
C ASP A 289 20.80 -9.40 3.90
N ALA A 290 20.35 -9.45 2.64
CA ALA A 290 21.21 -9.47 1.45
C ALA A 290 21.54 -8.07 0.89
N CYS A 291 20.87 -7.00 1.35
CA CYS A 291 21.07 -5.65 0.85
C CYS A 291 22.41 -5.07 1.32
N ALA A 292 23.24 -4.58 0.39
CA ALA A 292 24.55 -4.02 0.74
C ALA A 292 24.46 -2.62 1.38
N ALA A 293 23.56 -1.78 0.85
CA ALA A 293 23.34 -0.41 1.30
C ALA A 293 21.85 -0.15 1.52
N PRO A 294 21.28 -0.54 2.67
CA PRO A 294 19.88 -0.25 3.00
C PRO A 294 19.58 1.24 2.92
N GLN A 295 18.53 1.63 2.18
CA GLN A 295 18.21 3.04 1.93
C GLN A 295 16.77 3.25 1.47
N ASN A 296 16.32 4.50 1.50
CA ASN A 296 15.10 4.93 0.87
C ASN A 296 15.44 5.61 -0.46
N LEU A 297 14.93 5.08 -1.56
CA LEU A 297 15.16 5.60 -2.91
C LEU A 297 13.91 6.32 -3.43
N VAL A 298 14.10 7.50 -4.04
CA VAL A 298 13.05 8.11 -4.87
C VAL A 298 13.15 7.51 -6.25
N VAL A 299 12.14 6.74 -6.63
CA VAL A 299 12.13 5.89 -7.82
C VAL A 299 11.05 6.35 -8.79
N PRO A 300 11.35 6.63 -10.05
CA PRO A 300 10.35 6.86 -11.09
C PRO A 300 9.45 5.63 -11.26
N VAL A 301 8.14 5.82 -11.29
CA VAL A 301 7.17 4.74 -11.52
C VAL A 301 7.45 4.08 -12.86
N GLY A 302 7.50 2.75 -12.89
CA GLY A 302 7.83 1.99 -14.10
C GLY A 302 9.28 1.53 -14.18
N THR A 303 10.14 1.92 -13.22
CA THR A 303 11.51 1.41 -13.10
C THR A 303 11.49 -0.08 -12.80
N ALA A 304 12.30 -0.87 -13.48
CA ALA A 304 12.42 -2.31 -13.21
C ALA A 304 12.94 -2.55 -11.77
N TYR A 305 12.46 -3.60 -11.12
CA TYR A 305 12.96 -3.96 -9.78
C TYR A 305 14.47 -4.22 -9.80
N GLU A 306 14.99 -4.81 -10.87
CA GLU A 306 16.42 -5.04 -11.03
C GLU A 306 17.25 -3.75 -10.92
N ASP A 307 16.80 -2.66 -11.56
CA ASP A 307 17.50 -1.36 -11.50
C ASP A 307 17.47 -0.78 -10.08
N VAL A 308 16.34 -0.92 -9.37
CA VAL A 308 16.21 -0.48 -7.98
C VAL A 308 17.13 -1.28 -7.05
N LEU A 309 17.20 -2.60 -7.23
CA LEU A 309 18.08 -3.47 -6.44
C LEU A 309 19.56 -3.20 -6.71
N ASN A 310 19.91 -2.96 -7.98
CA ASN A 310 21.28 -2.61 -8.38
C ASN A 310 21.75 -1.31 -7.75
N ALA A 311 20.85 -0.32 -7.57
CA ALA A 311 21.20 0.94 -6.88
C ALA A 311 21.56 0.73 -5.40
N ALA A 312 20.99 -0.29 -4.74
CA ALA A 312 21.29 -0.62 -3.34
C ALA A 312 22.42 -1.68 -3.22
N GLY A 313 22.64 -2.47 -4.27
CA GLY A 313 23.64 -3.52 -4.33
C GLY A 313 23.36 -4.74 -3.46
N ILE A 314 24.05 -5.84 -3.75
CA ILE A 314 24.00 -7.08 -2.96
C ILE A 314 25.29 -7.16 -2.13
N LYS A 315 25.20 -7.57 -0.87
CA LYS A 315 26.37 -7.78 0.00
C LYS A 315 27.38 -8.73 -0.62
N ALA A 316 28.67 -8.40 -0.53
CA ALA A 316 29.75 -9.24 -1.06
C ALA A 316 29.69 -10.66 -0.45
N GLY A 317 29.75 -11.67 -1.30
CA GLY A 317 29.72 -13.08 -0.88
C GLY A 317 28.32 -13.60 -0.49
N VAL A 318 27.27 -12.78 -0.58
CA VAL A 318 25.88 -13.21 -0.35
C VAL A 318 25.20 -13.53 -1.67
N VAL A 319 24.50 -14.66 -1.72
CA VAL A 319 23.63 -15.03 -2.85
C VAL A 319 22.22 -14.52 -2.56
N LEU A 320 21.64 -13.76 -3.49
CA LEU A 320 20.25 -13.31 -3.40
C LEU A 320 19.32 -14.51 -3.63
N GLY A 321 18.59 -14.89 -2.60
CA GLY A 321 17.67 -16.03 -2.64
C GLY A 321 16.22 -15.65 -2.93
N LYS A 322 15.79 -14.45 -2.50
CA LYS A 322 14.42 -13.99 -2.70
C LYS A 322 14.33 -12.47 -2.63
N VAL A 323 13.46 -11.90 -3.45
CA VAL A 323 13.02 -10.51 -3.33
C VAL A 323 11.54 -10.49 -2.97
N VAL A 324 11.16 -9.64 -2.03
CA VAL A 324 9.76 -9.41 -1.64
C VAL A 324 9.39 -7.98 -2.01
N ALA A 325 8.30 -7.81 -2.78
CA ALA A 325 7.78 -6.50 -3.13
C ALA A 325 6.77 -6.04 -2.06
N GLY A 326 7.06 -4.92 -1.41
CA GLY A 326 6.34 -4.45 -0.23
C GLY A 326 7.01 -4.88 1.06
N GLY A 327 6.24 -5.06 2.14
CA GLY A 327 6.76 -5.48 3.44
C GLY A 327 6.99 -6.98 3.56
N ALA A 328 7.85 -7.39 4.46
CA ALA A 328 8.25 -8.79 4.62
C ALA A 328 7.12 -9.73 5.08
N MET A 329 6.07 -9.20 5.69
CA MET A 329 4.96 -9.99 6.22
C MET A 329 3.84 -10.21 5.19
N MET A 330 3.51 -9.18 4.39
CA MET A 330 2.40 -9.21 3.43
C MET A 330 2.83 -9.18 1.97
N GLY A 331 4.05 -8.75 1.69
CA GLY A 331 4.56 -8.61 0.33
C GLY A 331 4.67 -9.95 -0.40
N PRO A 332 4.31 -10.02 -1.68
CA PRO A 332 4.55 -11.19 -2.51
C PRO A 332 6.03 -11.35 -2.83
N ALA A 333 6.46 -12.60 -2.95
CA ALA A 333 7.76 -12.90 -3.54
C ALA A 333 7.77 -12.56 -5.03
N VAL A 334 8.84 -11.92 -5.48
CA VAL A 334 9.02 -11.52 -6.87
C VAL A 334 9.56 -12.70 -7.69
N GLU A 335 8.83 -13.07 -8.73
CA GLU A 335 9.22 -14.13 -9.67
C GLU A 335 10.24 -13.62 -10.70
N ASN A 336 10.07 -12.36 -11.13
CA ASN A 336 10.86 -11.79 -12.21
C ASN A 336 11.26 -10.33 -11.88
N LEU A 337 12.54 -10.06 -11.84
CA LEU A 337 13.09 -8.74 -11.52
C LEU A 337 12.85 -7.67 -12.62
N SER A 338 12.41 -8.07 -13.81
CA SER A 338 11.99 -7.15 -14.86
C SER A 338 10.60 -6.52 -14.60
N TYR A 339 9.88 -6.93 -13.55
CA TYR A 339 8.64 -6.28 -13.16
C TYR A 339 8.90 -4.81 -12.80
N PRO A 340 8.05 -3.90 -13.33
CA PRO A 340 8.20 -2.50 -13.04
C PRO A 340 7.63 -2.12 -11.66
N THR A 341 8.23 -1.13 -11.04
CA THR A 341 7.64 -0.43 -9.89
C THR A 341 6.31 0.20 -10.29
N THR A 342 5.37 0.24 -9.35
CA THR A 342 4.05 0.84 -9.53
C THR A 342 3.81 1.94 -8.51
N LYS A 343 2.71 2.66 -8.63
CA LYS A 343 2.27 3.66 -7.64
C LYS A 343 2.16 3.07 -6.22
N THR A 344 1.89 1.75 -6.09
CA THR A 344 1.70 1.08 -4.81
C THR A 344 2.96 0.39 -4.27
N THR A 345 4.07 0.41 -5.00
CA THR A 345 5.33 -0.17 -4.53
C THR A 345 5.91 0.69 -3.41
N SER A 346 6.04 0.14 -2.20
CA SER A 346 6.56 0.83 -1.01
C SER A 346 7.93 0.32 -0.56
N GLY A 347 8.32 -0.89 -0.96
CA GLY A 347 9.62 -1.46 -0.63
C GLY A 347 9.99 -2.66 -1.47
N LEU A 348 11.28 -2.97 -1.49
CA LEU A 348 11.86 -4.19 -2.05
C LEU A 348 12.81 -4.77 -1.00
N ILE A 349 12.45 -5.95 -0.48
CA ILE A 349 13.22 -6.61 0.58
C ILE A 349 14.06 -7.73 -0.03
N MET A 350 15.38 -7.63 0.15
CA MET A 350 16.38 -8.54 -0.39
C MET A 350 16.75 -9.59 0.66
N LEU A 351 16.33 -10.82 0.45
CA LEU A 351 16.65 -11.93 1.36
C LEU A 351 17.75 -12.81 0.74
N SER A 352 18.74 -13.14 1.57
CA SER A 352 19.77 -14.13 1.19
C SER A 352 19.14 -15.50 0.90
N ASP A 353 19.86 -16.36 0.20
CA ASP A 353 19.44 -17.74 -0.05
C ASP A 353 19.18 -18.49 1.28
N THR A 354 19.99 -18.25 2.30
CA THR A 354 19.81 -18.82 3.65
C THR A 354 18.51 -18.34 4.32
N ALA A 355 18.25 -17.03 4.30
CA ALA A 355 17.05 -16.43 4.90
C ALA A 355 15.77 -16.77 4.10
N ALA A 356 15.90 -16.99 2.80
CA ALA A 356 14.82 -17.34 1.90
C ALA A 356 14.36 -18.81 2.03
N GLN A 357 15.17 -19.69 2.65
CA GLN A 357 14.83 -21.10 2.82
C GLN A 357 13.67 -21.26 3.82
N PRO A 358 12.60 -21.95 3.44
CA PRO A 358 11.52 -22.23 4.38
C PRO A 358 12.01 -23.24 5.43
N ALA A 359 11.74 -22.95 6.69
CA ALA A 359 12.02 -23.91 7.76
C ALA A 359 11.15 -25.17 7.58
N PRO A 360 11.65 -26.36 7.98
CA PRO A 360 10.89 -27.62 7.89
C PRO A 360 9.56 -27.52 8.66
N VAL A 361 8.47 -27.83 7.97
CA VAL A 361 7.12 -27.84 8.55
C VAL A 361 6.95 -29.02 9.48
N GLN A 362 6.48 -28.75 10.71
CA GLN A 362 6.19 -29.78 11.72
C GLN A 362 4.68 -29.96 11.91
N PRO A 363 4.24 -31.12 12.46
CA PRO A 363 2.85 -31.31 12.85
C PRO A 363 2.36 -30.22 13.80
N CYS A 364 1.09 -29.85 13.70
CA CYS A 364 0.48 -28.86 14.58
C CYS A 364 0.43 -29.37 16.02
N ILE A 365 1.03 -28.63 16.96
CA ILE A 365 1.03 -28.94 18.39
C ILE A 365 -0.17 -28.32 19.14
N ARG A 366 -1.11 -27.70 18.44
CA ARG A 366 -2.32 -27.06 18.97
C ARG A 366 -2.06 -26.03 20.09
N CYS A 367 -0.97 -25.27 20.00
CA CYS A 367 -0.57 -24.29 21.02
C CYS A 367 -1.45 -23.03 21.09
N GLY A 368 -2.34 -22.79 20.13
CA GLY A 368 -3.26 -21.65 20.11
C GLY A 368 -2.67 -20.31 19.65
N ARG A 369 -1.34 -20.17 19.45
CA ARG A 369 -0.70 -18.88 19.11
C ARG A 369 -1.29 -18.23 17.85
N CYS A 370 -1.60 -18.99 16.80
CA CYS A 370 -2.21 -18.45 15.59
C CYS A 370 -3.60 -17.82 15.83
N VAL A 371 -4.32 -18.24 16.87
CA VAL A 371 -5.60 -17.65 17.31
C VAL A 371 -5.33 -16.40 18.15
N GLU A 372 -4.44 -16.52 19.14
CA GLU A 372 -4.10 -15.46 20.08
C GLU A 372 -3.56 -14.20 19.38
N TYR A 373 -2.69 -14.39 18.36
CA TYR A 373 -2.04 -13.29 17.63
C TYR A 373 -2.78 -12.89 16.34
N CYS A 374 -3.99 -13.44 16.10
CA CYS A 374 -4.78 -13.00 14.95
C CYS A 374 -5.41 -11.63 15.22
N PRO A 375 -5.06 -10.58 14.47
CA PRO A 375 -5.61 -9.25 14.73
C PRO A 375 -7.12 -9.16 14.46
N MET A 376 -7.68 -10.09 13.65
CA MET A 376 -9.12 -10.20 13.39
C MET A 376 -9.84 -11.17 14.33
N GLY A 377 -9.12 -11.79 15.28
CA GLY A 377 -9.71 -12.76 16.21
C GLY A 377 -10.16 -14.07 15.56
N LEU A 378 -9.64 -14.40 14.38
CA LEU A 378 -9.96 -15.66 13.69
C LEU A 378 -9.24 -16.86 14.33
N ALA A 379 -9.72 -18.06 14.00
CA ALA A 379 -9.14 -19.34 14.42
C ALA A 379 -8.45 -20.07 13.24
N PRO A 380 -7.22 -19.69 12.82
CA PRO A 380 -6.58 -20.27 11.64
C PRO A 380 -6.44 -21.80 11.69
N VAL A 381 -6.25 -22.38 12.86
CA VAL A 381 -6.14 -23.84 13.01
C VAL A 381 -7.46 -24.54 12.68
N GLU A 382 -8.60 -23.96 13.05
CA GLU A 382 -9.93 -24.49 12.76
C GLU A 382 -10.32 -24.27 11.31
N VAL A 383 -10.06 -23.06 10.78
CA VAL A 383 -10.24 -22.74 9.35
C VAL A 383 -9.47 -23.72 8.47
N ASN A 384 -8.23 -24.05 8.82
CA ASN A 384 -7.44 -25.02 8.09
C ASN A 384 -8.06 -26.43 8.13
N GLY A 385 -8.66 -26.83 9.26
CA GLY A 385 -9.40 -28.08 9.40
C GLY A 385 -10.66 -28.12 8.52
N ALA A 386 -11.48 -27.06 8.58
CA ALA A 386 -12.68 -26.91 7.74
C ALA A 386 -12.35 -26.88 6.25
N TYR A 387 -11.28 -26.20 5.87
CA TYR A 387 -10.80 -26.18 4.48
C TYR A 387 -10.34 -27.57 3.99
N ALA A 388 -9.60 -28.30 4.81
CA ALA A 388 -9.18 -29.66 4.48
C ALA A 388 -10.38 -30.61 4.30
N ALA A 389 -11.45 -30.41 5.08
CA ALA A 389 -12.72 -31.15 4.97
C ALA A 389 -13.64 -30.61 3.86
N ARG A 390 -13.27 -29.50 3.19
CA ARG A 390 -14.13 -28.79 2.19
C ARG A 390 -15.50 -28.40 2.76
N ASP A 391 -15.58 -28.09 4.05
CA ASP A 391 -16.80 -27.69 4.73
C ASP A 391 -17.05 -26.17 4.61
N VAL A 392 -17.78 -25.79 3.56
CA VAL A 392 -18.15 -24.39 3.27
C VAL A 392 -18.97 -23.76 4.40
N LYS A 393 -19.85 -24.56 5.05
CA LYS A 393 -20.69 -24.06 6.14
C LYS A 393 -19.87 -23.74 7.39
N GLU A 394 -18.89 -24.56 7.68
CA GLU A 394 -17.99 -24.31 8.81
C GLU A 394 -17.04 -23.14 8.51
N LEU A 395 -16.54 -23.00 7.27
CA LEU A 395 -15.76 -21.82 6.84
C LEU A 395 -16.55 -20.52 7.01
N ALA A 396 -17.86 -20.55 6.71
CA ALA A 396 -18.74 -19.39 6.94
C ALA A 396 -18.84 -19.01 8.43
N LYS A 397 -19.07 -20.00 9.31
CA LYS A 397 -19.14 -19.78 10.77
C LYS A 397 -17.83 -19.28 11.36
N LEU A 398 -16.71 -19.71 10.80
CA LEU A 398 -15.36 -19.28 11.19
C LEU A 398 -14.96 -17.94 10.58
N HIS A 399 -15.84 -17.30 9.80
CA HIS A 399 -15.63 -15.98 9.21
C HIS A 399 -14.31 -15.86 8.43
N VAL A 400 -14.00 -16.89 7.61
CA VAL A 400 -12.74 -16.97 6.88
C VAL A 400 -12.52 -15.77 5.95
N ASP A 401 -13.58 -15.16 5.44
CA ASP A 401 -13.60 -13.98 4.56
C ASP A 401 -13.09 -12.70 5.22
N TYR A 402 -13.07 -12.60 6.55
CA TYR A 402 -12.41 -11.51 7.27
C TYR A 402 -10.88 -11.57 7.24
N CYS A 403 -10.29 -12.69 6.82
CA CYS A 403 -8.84 -12.79 6.73
C CYS A 403 -8.30 -11.82 5.67
N PHE A 404 -7.37 -10.92 6.06
CA PHE A 404 -6.66 -10.03 5.14
C PHE A 404 -5.21 -10.46 4.88
N ASN A 405 -4.88 -11.72 5.16
CA ASN A 405 -3.60 -12.37 4.85
C ASN A 405 -2.37 -11.67 5.46
N CYS A 406 -2.48 -11.13 6.66
CA CYS A 406 -1.43 -10.34 7.31
C CYS A 406 -0.14 -11.09 7.68
N GLY A 407 -0.09 -12.41 7.59
CA GLY A 407 1.11 -13.18 7.92
C GLY A 407 1.29 -13.54 9.40
N SER A 408 0.61 -12.89 10.34
CA SER A 408 0.81 -13.09 11.79
C SER A 408 0.73 -14.55 12.23
N CYS A 409 -0.25 -15.31 11.73
CA CYS A 409 -0.44 -16.72 12.12
C CYS A 409 0.70 -17.64 11.63
N THR A 410 1.33 -17.35 10.50
CA THR A 410 2.53 -18.05 10.02
C THR A 410 3.74 -17.64 10.84
N PHE A 411 3.92 -16.34 11.08
CA PHE A 411 5.06 -15.78 11.82
C PHE A 411 5.17 -16.36 13.23
N VAL A 412 4.07 -16.41 13.98
CA VAL A 412 4.06 -16.90 15.38
C VAL A 412 4.03 -18.42 15.51
N CYS A 413 3.91 -19.16 14.40
CA CYS A 413 3.76 -20.62 14.45
C CYS A 413 5.08 -21.33 14.80
N PRO A 414 5.20 -21.99 15.98
CA PRO A 414 6.41 -22.69 16.35
C PRO A 414 6.65 -23.94 15.48
N ALA A 415 5.59 -24.52 14.89
CA ALA A 415 5.66 -25.64 13.98
C ALA A 415 5.94 -25.23 12.52
N LYS A 416 6.24 -23.95 12.27
CA LYS A 416 6.59 -23.39 10.94
C LYS A 416 5.57 -23.71 9.83
N ARG A 417 4.28 -23.78 10.21
CA ARG A 417 3.22 -24.10 9.23
C ARG A 417 2.88 -22.87 8.40
N PRO A 418 2.60 -23.05 7.10
CA PRO A 418 2.22 -21.95 6.19
C PRO A 418 0.76 -21.54 6.40
N CYS A 419 0.44 -21.08 7.63
CA CYS A 419 -0.95 -20.83 8.04
C CYS A 419 -1.61 -19.75 7.17
N THR A 420 -0.88 -18.70 6.81
CA THR A 420 -1.41 -17.60 5.97
C THR A 420 -1.81 -18.07 4.60
N GLN A 421 -0.97 -18.90 3.95
CA GLN A 421 -1.27 -19.48 2.63
C GLN A 421 -2.52 -20.37 2.70
N MET A 422 -2.64 -21.16 3.76
CA MET A 422 -3.83 -22.01 3.96
C MET A 422 -5.08 -21.17 4.22
N MET A 423 -4.97 -20.04 4.96
CA MET A 423 -6.07 -19.08 5.16
C MET A 423 -6.48 -18.44 3.83
N SER A 424 -5.52 -18.06 2.97
CA SER A 424 -5.80 -17.51 1.64
C SER A 424 -6.59 -18.50 0.77
N LEU A 425 -6.08 -19.73 0.67
CA LEU A 425 -6.75 -20.80 -0.09
C LEU A 425 -8.16 -21.14 0.45
N ALA A 426 -8.30 -21.13 1.77
CA ALA A 426 -9.60 -21.37 2.40
C ALA A 426 -10.60 -20.26 2.07
N LYS A 427 -10.15 -18.98 2.11
CA LYS A 427 -10.95 -17.81 1.75
C LYS A 427 -11.34 -17.84 0.27
N GLU A 428 -10.41 -18.08 -0.62
CA GLU A 428 -10.67 -18.19 -2.07
C GLU A 428 -11.69 -19.29 -2.36
N TYR A 429 -11.48 -20.48 -1.80
CA TYR A 429 -12.42 -21.61 -1.93
C TYR A 429 -13.83 -21.24 -1.44
N TYR A 430 -13.92 -20.61 -0.26
CA TYR A 430 -15.19 -20.17 0.31
C TYR A 430 -15.92 -19.17 -0.60
N LEU A 431 -15.21 -18.15 -1.08
CA LEU A 431 -15.79 -17.12 -1.97
C LEU A 431 -16.24 -17.69 -3.33
N ASP A 432 -15.51 -18.66 -3.88
CA ASP A 432 -15.88 -19.32 -5.13
C ASP A 432 -17.12 -20.19 -4.97
N GLU A 433 -17.25 -20.91 -3.87
CA GLU A 433 -18.44 -21.73 -3.61
C GLU A 433 -19.70 -20.88 -3.39
N ILE A 434 -19.57 -19.72 -2.71
CA ILE A 434 -20.70 -18.77 -2.58
C ILE A 434 -21.14 -18.25 -3.96
N LYS A 435 -20.19 -17.85 -4.82
CA LYS A 435 -20.51 -17.37 -6.17
C LYS A 435 -21.24 -18.45 -7.00
N LYS A 436 -20.82 -19.70 -6.92
CA LYS A 436 -21.48 -20.83 -7.58
C LYS A 436 -22.88 -21.10 -7.01
N GLY A 437 -23.06 -20.98 -5.68
CA GLY A 437 -24.32 -21.18 -4.99
C GLY A 437 -25.34 -20.05 -5.19
N GLY A 438 -24.89 -18.82 -5.41
CA GLY A 438 -25.74 -17.65 -5.68
C GLY A 438 -26.30 -17.60 -7.13
N ASN A 439 -25.83 -18.47 -8.00
CA ASN A 439 -26.29 -18.63 -9.38
C ASN A 439 -27.29 -19.82 -9.55
N LYS A 440 -27.83 -20.35 -8.45
CA LYS A 440 -28.85 -21.40 -8.47
C LYS A 440 -30.18 -20.80 -7.90
#